data_be4cc14570a950f1bff4e22b683fc307
#
_entry.id   be4cc14570a950f1bff4e22b683fc307
#
_cell.length_a   1.000
_cell.length_b   1.000
_cell.length_c   1.000
_cell.angle_alpha   90.00
_cell.angle_beta   90.00
_cell.angle_gamma   90.00
#
_symmetry.space_group_name_H-M   'P 1'
#
loop_
_entity.id
_entity.type
_entity.pdbx_description
1 polymer ?
#
loop_
_entity_poly.entity_id
_entity_poly.type
_entity_poly.pdbx_seq_one_letter_code
_entity_poly.pdbx_strand_id
1 'polypeptide(L)'
;TFGPDGWLYGCQGSTVTSNIRGIEFQQGVWRYHPSTDRFELFCEGGGNSWGLDFDAHGHLLYSTNYGGHLLLHGVQGGYYVKSFAKHGNLHNPYAFGYFEHAPHANFTGGHVTVGGMVYQGDLLPESFRGKYVAADLLGHAAYWHEIQPMGSTFATRHGGNLLQSNDPWFAPSDLTIGPDGAITIADWHDARTAHPDPDASWDRSNGRIFRITTWQSPPRAAPFDLSLLTDMQLMDEILHPVSANAWKKRRSRQELVRRYGSMAGEEIAPSELPNALIDRCRDAALQLDHPSAALEAIWTWISLKHARAQPIEEQDLARLLQSPHPSIRFWALRALGDQALWTDEWTISETLAHLLDELSEVEPDLHVRQQLASTAARLPAGVAMPIINAQINRSIDVDDPMLPLLWWWAIERPAIDGWEDVRRRFERPTFWESKLGRDFLLPR
;
A
#
# COMPACT_ATOMS: atom_id res chain seq x y z
N THR A 1 7.33 -6.67 -3.03
CA THR A 1 6.43 -6.75 -4.19
C THR A 1 6.36 -5.42 -4.93
N PHE A 2 5.96 -5.43 -6.21
CA PHE A 2 5.64 -4.20 -6.91
C PHE A 2 4.22 -3.75 -6.57
N GLY A 3 4.09 -2.48 -6.19
CA GLY A 3 2.81 -1.83 -5.96
C GLY A 3 2.07 -1.50 -7.26
N PRO A 4 0.80 -1.11 -7.14
CA PRO A 4 0.00 -0.71 -8.30
C PRO A 4 0.53 0.55 -9.00
N ASP A 5 1.32 1.37 -8.31
CA ASP A 5 1.96 2.60 -8.77
C ASP A 5 3.34 2.40 -9.45
N GLY A 6 3.78 1.15 -9.59
CA GLY A 6 5.06 0.83 -10.21
C GLY A 6 6.28 0.88 -9.26
N TRP A 7 6.10 1.27 -8.01
CA TRP A 7 7.14 1.22 -7.00
C TRP A 7 7.37 -0.20 -6.49
N LEU A 8 8.61 -0.53 -6.19
CA LEU A 8 8.96 -1.74 -5.45
C LEU A 8 8.80 -1.48 -3.94
N TYR A 9 7.93 -2.23 -3.29
CA TYR A 9 7.70 -2.15 -1.85
C TYR A 9 8.35 -3.32 -1.12
N GLY A 10 8.92 -3.04 0.05
CA GLY A 10 9.43 -4.04 0.97
C GLY A 10 9.12 -3.67 2.41
N CYS A 11 9.08 -4.65 3.28
CA CYS A 11 8.93 -4.45 4.71
C CYS A 11 10.20 -4.85 5.47
N GLN A 12 10.47 -4.15 6.55
CA GLN A 12 11.56 -4.41 7.47
C GLN A 12 11.00 -4.95 8.78
N GLY A 13 11.54 -6.09 9.22
CA GLY A 13 11.19 -6.69 10.50
C GLY A 13 11.94 -6.09 11.69
N SER A 14 11.75 -6.68 12.86
CA SER A 14 12.16 -6.11 14.16
C SER A 14 13.60 -6.44 14.59
N THR A 15 14.32 -7.30 13.89
CA THR A 15 15.58 -7.87 14.40
C THR A 15 16.84 -7.19 13.91
N VAL A 16 16.74 -6.39 12.86
CA VAL A 16 17.88 -5.72 12.22
C VAL A 16 17.56 -4.27 11.96
N THR A 17 18.50 -3.38 12.22
CA THR A 17 18.47 -2.00 11.75
C THR A 17 18.95 -1.98 10.31
N SER A 18 18.15 -1.42 9.42
CA SER A 18 18.52 -1.17 8.03
C SER A 18 18.96 0.27 7.84
N ASN A 19 19.97 0.46 7.00
CA ASN A 19 20.34 1.79 6.50
C ASN A 19 20.31 1.72 4.97
N ILE A 20 19.29 2.36 4.38
CA ILE A 20 19.10 2.37 2.93
C ILE A 20 19.15 3.81 2.47
N ARG A 21 20.18 4.13 1.65
CA ARG A 21 20.41 5.49 1.12
C ARG A 21 20.48 6.57 2.20
N GLY A 22 21.07 6.23 3.35
CA GLY A 22 21.24 7.16 4.47
C GLY A 22 20.02 7.25 5.40
N ILE A 23 18.92 6.59 5.08
CA ILE A 23 17.76 6.48 5.97
C ILE A 23 17.90 5.22 6.81
N GLU A 24 18.05 5.40 8.12
CA GLU A 24 18.15 4.31 9.09
C GLU A 24 16.79 4.04 9.72
N PHE A 25 16.33 2.79 9.71
CA PHE A 25 15.06 2.38 10.34
C PHE A 25 15.07 0.90 10.74
N GLN A 26 14.17 0.49 11.62
CA GLN A 26 14.13 -0.87 12.16
C GLN A 26 12.87 -1.64 11.78
N GLN A 27 11.73 -0.97 11.73
CA GLN A 27 10.44 -1.57 11.39
C GLN A 27 9.67 -0.62 10.49
N GLY A 28 8.96 -1.16 9.54
CA GLY A 28 8.15 -0.35 8.64
C GLY A 28 8.13 -0.87 7.21
N VAL A 29 7.55 -0.09 6.35
CA VAL A 29 7.50 -0.33 4.91
C VAL A 29 8.28 0.76 4.19
N TRP A 30 9.16 0.34 3.32
CA TRP A 30 9.87 1.20 2.40
C TRP A 30 9.41 0.96 0.96
N ARG A 31 9.66 1.93 0.09
CA ARG A 31 9.48 1.77 -1.35
C ARG A 31 10.64 2.36 -2.13
N TYR A 32 10.90 1.77 -3.27
CA TYR A 32 11.96 2.17 -4.20
C TYR A 32 11.42 2.24 -5.63
N HIS A 33 11.72 3.31 -6.34
CA HIS A 33 11.33 3.46 -7.74
C HIS A 33 12.54 3.21 -8.65
N PRO A 34 12.54 2.09 -9.43
CA PRO A 34 13.71 1.68 -10.19
C PRO A 34 14.18 2.68 -11.26
N SER A 35 13.23 3.39 -11.88
CA SER A 35 13.56 4.32 -12.98
C SER A 35 14.04 5.69 -12.49
N THR A 36 13.59 6.15 -11.34
CA THR A 36 13.96 7.47 -10.79
C THR A 36 15.02 7.38 -9.70
N ASP A 37 15.43 6.17 -9.33
CA ASP A 37 16.40 5.88 -8.26
C ASP A 37 15.98 6.47 -6.90
N ARG A 38 14.67 6.64 -6.66
CA ARG A 38 14.14 7.21 -5.42
C ARG A 38 13.84 6.13 -4.40
N PHE A 39 14.19 6.41 -3.17
CA PHE A 39 13.86 5.60 -2.01
C PHE A 39 13.04 6.44 -1.02
N GLU A 40 12.02 5.83 -0.44
CA GLU A 40 11.16 6.45 0.56
C GLU A 40 10.84 5.45 1.66
N LEU A 41 10.92 5.88 2.92
CA LEU A 41 10.30 5.18 4.04
C LEU A 41 8.80 5.50 3.99
N PHE A 42 8.01 4.53 3.53
CA PHE A 42 6.59 4.74 3.24
C PHE A 42 5.75 4.92 4.51
N CYS A 43 6.01 4.07 5.51
CA CYS A 43 5.48 4.21 6.87
C CYS A 43 6.44 3.53 7.85
N GLU A 44 6.43 3.95 9.10
CA GLU A 44 7.40 3.48 10.10
C GLU A 44 6.71 2.82 11.29
N GLY A 45 7.32 1.77 11.82
CA GLY A 45 6.80 0.99 12.93
C GLY A 45 6.13 -0.31 12.51
N GLY A 46 5.53 -0.99 13.47
CA GLY A 46 4.91 -2.30 13.27
C GLY A 46 5.60 -3.43 14.02
N GLY A 47 5.57 -4.63 13.47
CA GLY A 47 6.10 -5.84 14.08
C GLY A 47 7.26 -6.45 13.29
N ASN A 48 7.46 -7.75 13.50
CA ASN A 48 8.37 -8.54 12.69
C ASN A 48 7.67 -8.94 11.39
N SER A 49 7.65 -8.01 10.44
CA SER A 49 6.89 -8.14 9.18
C SER A 49 7.65 -9.02 8.19
N TRP A 50 6.94 -9.99 7.59
CA TRP A 50 7.48 -10.95 6.63
C TRP A 50 6.71 -10.99 5.31
N GLY A 51 5.69 -10.17 5.16
CA GLY A 51 4.91 -10.10 3.95
C GLY A 51 4.11 -8.83 3.85
N LEU A 52 3.86 -8.40 2.63
CA LEU A 52 3.00 -7.27 2.30
C LEU A 52 2.30 -7.52 0.97
N ASP A 53 1.09 -7.00 0.85
CA ASP A 53 0.32 -7.01 -0.38
C ASP A 53 -0.64 -5.83 -0.44
N PHE A 54 -1.29 -5.66 -1.57
CA PHE A 54 -2.29 -4.64 -1.82
C PHE A 54 -3.66 -5.28 -2.02
N ASP A 55 -4.68 -4.67 -1.44
CA ASP A 55 -6.07 -5.07 -1.70
C ASP A 55 -6.55 -4.65 -3.10
N ALA A 56 -7.83 -4.89 -3.39
CA ALA A 56 -8.43 -4.56 -4.68
C ALA A 56 -8.59 -3.04 -4.94
N HIS A 57 -8.39 -2.21 -3.92
CA HIS A 57 -8.40 -0.74 -4.01
C HIS A 57 -6.99 -0.14 -3.98
N GLY A 58 -5.98 -1.00 -3.77
CA GLY A 58 -4.58 -0.60 -3.67
C GLY A 58 -4.18 -0.10 -2.28
N HIS A 59 -4.95 -0.43 -1.23
CA HIS A 59 -4.52 -0.22 0.15
C HIS A 59 -3.43 -1.23 0.50
N LEU A 60 -2.35 -0.74 1.09
CA LEU A 60 -1.23 -1.57 1.52
C LEU A 60 -1.56 -2.26 2.84
N LEU A 61 -1.38 -3.57 2.86
CA LEU A 61 -1.46 -4.39 4.07
C LEU A 61 -0.12 -5.09 4.29
N TYR A 62 0.41 -5.06 5.50
CA TYR A 62 1.63 -5.76 5.84
C TYR A 62 1.51 -6.51 7.15
N SER A 63 2.20 -7.65 7.23
CA SER A 63 2.05 -8.58 8.34
C SER A 63 2.72 -8.10 9.63
N THR A 64 2.22 -8.60 10.77
CA THR A 64 2.82 -8.43 12.08
C THR A 64 2.66 -9.69 12.92
N ASN A 65 3.56 -9.90 13.89
CA ASN A 65 3.43 -10.96 14.89
C ASN A 65 3.26 -10.42 16.31
N TYR A 66 2.81 -9.18 16.45
CA TYR A 66 2.71 -8.49 17.72
C TYR A 66 1.40 -8.83 18.45
N GLY A 67 1.51 -9.40 19.65
CA GLY A 67 0.45 -9.42 20.65
C GLY A 67 -0.92 -10.01 20.22
N GLY A 68 -0.95 -10.96 19.30
CA GLY A 68 -2.21 -11.51 18.77
C GLY A 68 -2.80 -10.71 17.60
N HIS A 69 -2.07 -9.72 17.11
CA HIS A 69 -2.40 -9.02 15.87
C HIS A 69 -1.86 -9.77 14.65
N LEU A 70 -2.47 -9.54 13.49
CA LEU A 70 -2.16 -10.21 12.25
C LEU A 70 -1.51 -9.28 11.23
N LEU A 71 -2.04 -8.08 11.08
CA LEU A 71 -1.63 -7.15 10.05
C LEU A 71 -1.73 -5.68 10.50
N LEU A 72 -1.13 -4.82 9.67
CA LEU A 72 -1.28 -3.37 9.73
C LEU A 72 -1.77 -2.87 8.37
N HIS A 73 -2.57 -1.83 8.39
CA HIS A 73 -2.90 -1.04 7.21
C HIS A 73 -1.80 -0.01 6.99
N GLY A 74 -0.97 -0.19 5.97
CA GLY A 74 0.15 0.71 5.67
C GLY A 74 -0.33 2.02 5.04
N VAL A 75 -0.27 3.10 5.81
CA VAL A 75 -0.65 4.45 5.36
C VAL A 75 0.60 5.28 5.12
N GLN A 76 0.66 5.96 4.00
CA GLN A 76 1.82 6.79 3.63
C GLN A 76 2.05 7.90 4.67
N GLY A 77 3.26 7.94 5.23
CA GLY A 77 3.64 8.88 6.28
C GLY A 77 3.15 8.50 7.68
N GLY A 78 2.55 7.32 7.86
CA GLY A 78 2.06 6.85 9.15
C GLY A 78 3.15 6.33 10.07
N TYR A 79 2.96 6.52 11.39
CA TYR A 79 3.82 5.98 12.45
C TYR A 79 3.01 4.99 13.29
N TYR A 80 3.56 3.79 13.48
CA TYR A 80 2.89 2.68 14.18
C TYR A 80 3.61 2.31 15.47
N VAL A 81 2.85 1.80 16.43
CA VAL A 81 3.43 1.18 17.62
C VAL A 81 4.45 0.13 17.18
N LYS A 82 5.68 0.25 17.68
CA LYS A 82 6.73 -0.74 17.44
C LYS A 82 6.57 -1.90 18.40
N SER A 83 6.49 -3.12 17.86
CA SER A 83 6.54 -4.31 18.67
C SER A 83 7.96 -4.55 19.18
N PHE A 84 8.03 -5.17 20.38
CA PHE A 84 9.30 -5.66 20.95
C PHE A 84 10.33 -4.60 21.31
N ALA A 85 10.02 -3.34 21.47
CA ALA A 85 10.84 -2.22 22.00
C ALA A 85 12.40 -2.33 21.89
N LYS A 86 12.89 -3.25 21.03
CA LYS A 86 14.30 -3.65 20.94
C LYS A 86 15.13 -2.77 20.02
N HIS A 87 14.49 -1.98 19.17
CA HIS A 87 15.12 -1.48 17.95
C HIS A 87 14.93 0.02 17.75
N GLY A 88 15.26 0.77 18.79
CA GLY A 88 15.38 2.23 18.69
C GLY A 88 14.04 2.98 18.61
N ASN A 89 14.17 4.28 18.55
CA ASN A 89 13.05 5.22 18.47
C ASN A 89 12.58 5.37 17.02
N LEU A 90 11.38 5.91 16.83
CA LEU A 90 10.92 6.38 15.53
C LEU A 90 11.77 7.57 15.05
N HIS A 91 11.84 7.79 13.74
CA HIS A 91 12.48 8.97 13.15
C HIS A 91 11.81 10.27 13.55
N ASN A 92 10.50 10.23 13.79
CA ASN A 92 9.77 11.34 14.38
C ASN A 92 9.54 11.09 15.88
N PRO A 93 10.47 11.54 16.78
CA PRO A 93 10.30 11.38 18.22
C PRO A 93 9.14 12.20 18.78
N TYR A 94 8.61 13.16 18.02
CA TYR A 94 7.53 14.06 18.40
C TYR A 94 6.21 13.70 17.70
N ALA A 95 6.03 12.45 17.28
CA ALA A 95 4.80 12.00 16.61
C ALA A 95 3.54 12.19 17.47
N PHE A 96 3.68 12.30 18.78
CA PHE A 96 2.62 12.53 19.78
C PHE A 96 1.52 11.47 19.80
N GLY A 97 1.80 10.33 19.23
CA GLY A 97 0.92 9.18 19.16
C GLY A 97 1.35 8.26 18.03
N TYR A 98 0.76 7.09 18.00
CA TYR A 98 1.07 6.07 17.01
C TYR A 98 -0.21 5.35 16.61
N PHE A 99 -0.25 4.85 15.39
CA PHE A 99 -1.31 3.94 14.97
C PHE A 99 -1.14 2.59 15.65
N GLU A 100 -2.24 2.03 16.08
CA GLU A 100 -2.30 0.66 16.56
C GLU A 100 -2.28 -0.34 15.39
N HIS A 101 -1.87 -1.57 15.68
CA HIS A 101 -2.03 -2.67 14.76
C HIS A 101 -3.51 -2.99 14.56
N ALA A 102 -3.88 -3.50 13.39
CA ALA A 102 -5.28 -3.82 13.10
C ALA A 102 -5.84 -4.79 14.17
N PRO A 103 -6.99 -4.49 14.79
CA PRO A 103 -7.61 -5.41 15.73
C PRO A 103 -7.86 -6.77 15.09
N HIS A 104 -7.61 -7.86 15.84
CA HIS A 104 -7.80 -9.21 15.37
C HIS A 104 -8.64 -10.03 16.34
N ALA A 105 -9.65 -10.73 15.83
CA ALA A 105 -10.58 -11.50 16.63
C ALA A 105 -10.51 -13.01 16.31
N ASN A 106 -10.76 -13.83 17.34
CA ASN A 106 -10.96 -15.28 17.25
C ASN A 106 -9.75 -16.08 16.77
N PHE A 107 -8.53 -15.56 16.94
CA PHE A 107 -7.31 -16.29 16.62
C PHE A 107 -6.56 -16.67 17.91
N THR A 108 -6.14 -17.91 17.99
CA THR A 108 -5.41 -18.49 19.12
C THR A 108 -4.10 -19.19 18.70
N GLY A 109 -3.67 -18.97 17.47
CA GLY A 109 -2.49 -19.61 16.89
C GLY A 109 -1.17 -18.92 17.24
N GLY A 110 -0.10 -19.36 16.60
CA GLY A 110 1.27 -18.91 16.83
C GLY A 110 1.66 -17.67 16.02
N HIS A 111 2.79 -17.74 15.32
CA HIS A 111 3.35 -16.63 14.56
C HIS A 111 2.76 -16.55 13.13
N VAL A 112 1.59 -15.99 12.98
CA VAL A 112 0.97 -15.79 11.66
C VAL A 112 1.53 -14.55 10.98
N THR A 113 2.74 -14.62 10.52
CA THR A 113 3.42 -13.44 9.97
C THR A 113 3.97 -13.64 8.57
N VAL A 114 3.94 -14.88 8.08
CA VAL A 114 4.71 -15.24 6.90
C VAL A 114 3.88 -15.09 5.65
N GLY A 115 4.41 -14.37 4.68
CA GLY A 115 3.90 -14.30 3.32
C GLY A 115 2.52 -13.70 3.13
N GLY A 116 1.96 -12.98 4.08
CA GLY A 116 0.58 -12.51 4.03
C GLY A 116 0.20 -11.84 2.71
N MET A 117 -0.92 -12.24 2.13
CA MET A 117 -1.46 -11.71 0.88
C MET A 117 -2.98 -11.59 0.92
N VAL A 118 -3.53 -10.70 0.10
CA VAL A 118 -4.97 -10.63 -0.16
C VAL A 118 -5.30 -11.52 -1.36
N TYR A 119 -6.17 -12.52 -1.17
CA TYR A 119 -6.54 -13.39 -2.27
C TYR A 119 -7.38 -12.64 -3.31
N GLN A 120 -6.83 -12.49 -4.50
CA GLN A 120 -7.44 -11.84 -5.66
C GLN A 120 -7.30 -12.74 -6.90
N GLY A 121 -7.47 -14.04 -6.71
CA GLY A 121 -7.50 -15.05 -7.76
C GLY A 121 -8.92 -15.38 -8.18
N ASP A 122 -9.02 -16.23 -9.19
CA ASP A 122 -10.27 -16.71 -9.81
C ASP A 122 -10.49 -18.23 -9.66
N LEU A 123 -9.58 -18.94 -8.99
CA LEU A 123 -9.68 -20.38 -8.81
C LEU A 123 -10.53 -20.79 -7.60
N LEU A 124 -10.37 -20.12 -6.46
CA LEU A 124 -11.17 -20.36 -5.27
C LEU A 124 -12.56 -19.70 -5.42
N PRO A 125 -13.56 -20.13 -4.65
CA PRO A 125 -14.90 -19.52 -4.70
C PRO A 125 -14.87 -17.98 -4.57
N GLU A 126 -15.80 -17.32 -5.23
CA GLU A 126 -15.89 -15.85 -5.23
C GLU A 126 -15.94 -15.27 -3.80
N SER A 127 -16.60 -15.94 -2.87
CA SER A 127 -16.65 -15.55 -1.46
C SER A 127 -15.28 -15.53 -0.76
N PHE A 128 -14.26 -16.11 -1.39
CA PHE A 128 -12.89 -16.12 -0.87
C PHE A 128 -12.08 -14.88 -1.32
N ARG A 129 -12.53 -14.17 -2.34
CA ARG A 129 -11.87 -12.94 -2.78
C ARG A 129 -11.87 -11.89 -1.69
N GLY A 130 -10.76 -11.16 -1.58
CA GLY A 130 -10.57 -10.15 -0.54
C GLY A 130 -10.21 -10.72 0.83
N LYS A 131 -10.16 -12.05 1.00
CA LYS A 131 -9.68 -12.64 2.24
C LYS A 131 -8.17 -12.51 2.35
N TYR A 132 -7.69 -12.22 3.55
CA TYR A 132 -6.26 -12.22 3.83
C TYR A 132 -5.81 -13.65 4.13
N VAL A 133 -4.76 -14.09 3.46
CA VAL A 133 -4.17 -15.42 3.66
C VAL A 133 -2.77 -15.24 4.21
N ALA A 134 -2.46 -15.92 5.30
CA ALA A 134 -1.15 -15.88 5.93
C ALA A 134 -0.75 -17.27 6.45
N ALA A 135 0.54 -17.55 6.45
CA ALA A 135 1.07 -18.79 6.97
C ALA A 135 1.61 -18.64 8.39
N ASP A 136 1.43 -19.67 9.16
CA ASP A 136 2.02 -19.85 10.48
C ASP A 136 3.19 -20.82 10.39
N LEU A 137 4.41 -20.25 10.39
CA LEU A 137 5.66 -20.99 10.29
C LEU A 137 5.83 -22.02 11.40
N LEU A 138 5.37 -21.70 12.61
CA LEU A 138 5.50 -22.56 13.81
C LEU A 138 4.29 -23.47 14.04
N GLY A 139 3.13 -23.08 13.51
CA GLY A 139 1.90 -23.85 13.61
C GLY A 139 1.70 -24.86 12.49
N HIS A 140 2.63 -24.95 11.53
CA HIS A 140 2.58 -25.88 10.40
C HIS A 140 1.29 -25.76 9.59
N ALA A 141 0.83 -24.51 9.35
CA ALA A 141 -0.46 -24.22 8.76
C ALA A 141 -0.46 -22.96 7.90
N ALA A 142 -1.48 -22.85 7.05
CA ALA A 142 -1.88 -21.59 6.46
C ALA A 142 -3.34 -21.31 6.81
N TYR A 143 -3.63 -20.06 7.14
CA TYR A 143 -4.94 -19.61 7.58
C TYR A 143 -5.50 -18.57 6.62
N TRP A 144 -6.81 -18.39 6.66
CA TRP A 144 -7.47 -17.27 6.01
C TRP A 144 -8.23 -16.42 7.04
N HIS A 145 -8.33 -15.15 6.76
CA HIS A 145 -8.91 -14.16 7.66
C HIS A 145 -9.82 -13.22 6.90
N GLU A 146 -10.85 -12.74 7.57
CA GLU A 146 -11.70 -11.67 7.07
C GLU A 146 -11.04 -10.33 7.34
N ILE A 147 -11.13 -9.42 6.36
CA ILE A 147 -10.79 -8.00 6.49
C ILE A 147 -12.11 -7.24 6.54
N GLN A 148 -12.30 -6.42 7.55
CA GLN A 148 -13.53 -5.65 7.77
C GLN A 148 -13.17 -4.16 7.91
N PRO A 149 -13.88 -3.24 7.25
CA PRO A 149 -13.67 -1.80 7.44
C PRO A 149 -13.87 -1.39 8.90
N MET A 150 -13.00 -0.52 9.39
CA MET A 150 -13.07 0.09 10.72
C MET A 150 -12.61 1.56 10.63
N GLY A 151 -13.54 2.46 10.36
CA GLY A 151 -13.19 3.84 10.06
C GLY A 151 -12.31 3.93 8.80
N SER A 152 -11.23 4.69 8.86
CA SER A 152 -10.24 4.80 7.79
C SER A 152 -9.21 3.66 7.75
N THR A 153 -9.43 2.58 8.51
CA THR A 153 -8.57 1.39 8.55
C THR A 153 -9.39 0.10 8.55
N PHE A 154 -8.78 -0.99 8.98
CA PHE A 154 -9.37 -2.32 8.95
C PHE A 154 -9.23 -3.03 10.29
N ALA A 155 -10.19 -3.88 10.59
CA ALA A 155 -10.10 -4.94 11.58
C ALA A 155 -10.06 -6.29 10.88
N THR A 156 -9.56 -7.31 11.55
CA THR A 156 -9.48 -8.66 11.00
C THR A 156 -10.14 -9.67 11.94
N ARG A 157 -10.56 -10.79 11.37
CA ARG A 157 -11.09 -11.92 12.12
C ARG A 157 -10.62 -13.23 11.53
N HIS A 158 -10.19 -14.16 12.39
CA HIS A 158 -9.83 -15.50 11.95
C HIS A 158 -11.02 -16.21 11.28
N GLY A 159 -10.79 -16.71 10.08
CA GLY A 159 -11.81 -17.40 9.28
C GLY A 159 -11.68 -18.92 9.32
N GLY A 160 -10.46 -19.44 9.46
CA GLY A 160 -10.21 -20.88 9.54
C GLY A 160 -8.92 -21.32 8.88
N ASN A 161 -8.73 -22.63 8.88
CA ASN A 161 -7.58 -23.27 8.25
C ASN A 161 -7.79 -23.37 6.74
N LEU A 162 -6.81 -22.91 5.97
CA LEU A 162 -6.74 -23.14 4.54
C LEU A 162 -5.93 -24.41 4.23
N LEU A 163 -4.85 -24.61 5.00
CA LEU A 163 -4.01 -25.79 4.96
C LEU A 163 -3.53 -26.08 6.38
N GLN A 164 -3.65 -27.34 6.79
CA GLN A 164 -3.07 -27.86 8.02
C GLN A 164 -2.23 -29.06 7.69
N SER A 165 -0.97 -29.07 8.08
CA SER A 165 -0.08 -30.21 7.92
C SER A 165 0.05 -30.99 9.22
N ASN A 166 0.11 -32.32 9.12
CA ASN A 166 0.53 -33.21 10.20
C ASN A 166 2.02 -33.55 10.14
N ASP A 167 2.74 -32.97 9.17
CA ASP A 167 4.18 -33.05 9.06
C ASP A 167 4.82 -31.94 9.90
N PRO A 168 5.53 -32.26 11.01
CA PRO A 168 6.16 -31.27 11.86
C PRO A 168 7.35 -30.55 11.21
N TRP A 169 7.74 -30.95 10.01
CA TRP A 169 8.76 -30.30 9.21
C TRP A 169 8.18 -29.30 8.20
N PHE A 170 6.86 -29.28 8.04
CA PHE A 170 6.21 -28.26 7.23
C PHE A 170 6.34 -26.89 7.87
N ALA A 171 7.11 -26.01 7.23
CA ALA A 171 7.41 -24.68 7.72
C ALA A 171 7.18 -23.65 6.62
N PRO A 172 5.91 -23.23 6.41
CA PRO A 172 5.57 -22.31 5.33
C PRO A 172 6.26 -20.96 5.51
N SER A 173 7.02 -20.54 4.50
CA SER A 173 7.87 -19.35 4.54
C SER A 173 7.43 -18.22 3.62
N ASP A 174 6.61 -18.50 2.62
CA ASP A 174 6.04 -17.49 1.73
C ASP A 174 4.79 -18.01 1.01
N LEU A 175 3.94 -17.09 0.54
CA LEU A 175 2.70 -17.38 -0.18
C LEU A 175 2.57 -16.44 -1.39
N THR A 176 2.08 -16.97 -2.50
CA THR A 176 1.76 -16.14 -3.67
C THR A 176 0.61 -16.73 -4.48
N ILE A 177 -0.08 -15.89 -5.27
CA ILE A 177 -1.06 -16.34 -6.25
C ILE A 177 -0.34 -16.59 -7.58
N GLY A 178 -0.67 -17.72 -8.22
CA GLY A 178 -0.18 -18.06 -9.55
C GLY A 178 -1.04 -17.50 -10.69
N PRO A 179 -0.57 -17.69 -11.93
CA PRO A 179 -1.31 -17.27 -13.14
C PRO A 179 -2.65 -17.99 -13.32
N ASP A 180 -2.84 -19.09 -12.67
CA ASP A 180 -4.03 -19.94 -12.65
C ASP A 180 -4.96 -19.68 -11.44
N GLY A 181 -4.67 -18.65 -10.65
CA GLY A 181 -5.44 -18.30 -9.45
C GLY A 181 -5.19 -19.19 -8.23
N ALA A 182 -4.33 -20.22 -8.36
CA ALA A 182 -3.96 -21.08 -7.24
C ALA A 182 -3.03 -20.37 -6.26
N ILE A 183 -3.12 -20.71 -4.99
CA ILE A 183 -2.17 -20.26 -3.97
C ILE A 183 -0.97 -21.19 -3.96
N THR A 184 0.21 -20.65 -4.13
CA THR A 184 1.48 -21.38 -4.01
C THR A 184 2.13 -21.03 -2.68
N ILE A 185 2.59 -22.04 -1.96
CA ILE A 185 3.23 -21.91 -0.64
C ILE A 185 4.64 -22.49 -0.75
N ALA A 186 5.64 -21.67 -0.40
CA ALA A 186 7.00 -22.15 -0.19
C ALA A 186 7.11 -22.76 1.20
N ASP A 187 7.71 -23.94 1.28
CA ASP A 187 7.94 -24.66 2.51
C ASP A 187 9.44 -24.79 2.77
N TRP A 188 9.89 -24.22 3.85
CA TRP A 188 11.28 -24.32 4.29
C TRP A 188 11.68 -25.77 4.58
N HIS A 189 10.73 -26.58 5.05
CA HIS A 189 10.91 -27.97 5.41
C HIS A 189 12.03 -28.21 6.42
N ASP A 190 11.86 -27.68 7.61
CA ASP A 190 12.80 -27.82 8.71
C ASP A 190 12.03 -27.94 10.04
N ALA A 191 12.47 -28.79 10.93
CA ALA A 191 11.86 -28.97 12.24
C ALA A 191 12.03 -27.77 13.15
N ARG A 192 12.95 -26.85 12.81
CA ARG A 192 13.32 -25.72 13.67
C ARG A 192 13.62 -24.47 12.87
N THR A 193 12.61 -23.66 12.64
CA THR A 193 12.64 -22.54 11.71
C THR A 193 12.70 -21.18 12.36
N ALA A 194 12.30 -21.04 13.64
CA ALA A 194 12.33 -19.79 14.36
C ALA A 194 13.30 -19.85 15.54
N HIS A 195 13.91 -18.70 15.85
CA HIS A 195 14.90 -18.56 16.91
C HIS A 195 16.03 -19.58 16.77
N PRO A 196 16.82 -19.47 15.68
CA PRO A 196 17.84 -20.47 15.37
C PRO A 196 18.80 -20.63 16.51
N ASP A 197 18.95 -21.87 16.92
CA ASP A 197 19.99 -22.32 17.83
C ASP A 197 21.25 -22.58 17.01
N PRO A 198 22.41 -22.04 17.35
CA PRO A 198 23.65 -22.33 16.62
C PRO A 198 23.98 -23.80 16.51
N ASP A 199 23.48 -24.60 17.44
CA ASP A 199 23.67 -26.05 17.50
C ASP A 199 22.54 -26.84 16.82
N ALA A 200 21.56 -26.14 16.22
CA ALA A 200 20.45 -26.80 15.52
C ALA A 200 20.95 -27.55 14.28
N SER A 201 20.49 -28.77 14.14
CA SER A 201 20.67 -29.56 12.92
C SER A 201 19.75 -29.03 11.83
N TRP A 202 20.30 -28.33 10.85
CA TRP A 202 19.55 -27.79 9.72
C TRP A 202 19.54 -28.78 8.57
N ASP A 203 18.36 -29.13 8.08
CA ASP A 203 18.26 -29.83 6.79
C ASP A 203 18.24 -28.81 5.67
N ARG A 204 19.34 -28.73 4.94
CA ARG A 204 19.51 -27.86 3.76
C ARG A 204 19.43 -28.65 2.45
N SER A 205 19.06 -29.91 2.52
CA SER A 205 19.06 -30.82 1.36
C SER A 205 17.81 -30.71 0.53
N ASN A 206 16.72 -30.20 1.11
CA ASN A 206 15.43 -30.15 0.43
C ASN A 206 14.58 -28.96 0.88
N GLY A 207 13.57 -28.66 0.09
CA GLY A 207 12.49 -27.73 0.34
C GLY A 207 11.33 -28.15 -0.56
N ARG A 208 10.13 -27.66 -0.26
CA ARG A 208 8.93 -28.06 -1.02
C ARG A 208 8.16 -26.80 -1.45
N ILE A 209 7.40 -26.97 -2.53
CA ILE A 209 6.45 -25.97 -2.99
C ILE A 209 5.10 -26.65 -3.09
N PHE A 210 4.16 -26.18 -2.29
CA PHE A 210 2.78 -26.65 -2.33
C PHE A 210 1.89 -25.73 -3.15
N ARG A 211 0.86 -26.29 -3.75
CA ARG A 211 -0.15 -25.57 -4.51
C ARG A 211 -1.53 -25.93 -3.97
N ILE A 212 -2.28 -24.92 -3.52
CA ILE A 212 -3.66 -25.09 -3.07
C ILE A 212 -4.60 -24.85 -4.24
N THR A 213 -5.46 -25.80 -4.50
CA THR A 213 -6.43 -25.81 -5.59
C THR A 213 -7.79 -26.32 -5.12
N THR A 214 -8.81 -26.27 -5.98
CA THR A 214 -10.09 -26.91 -5.75
C THR A 214 -10.11 -28.32 -6.39
N TRP A 215 -11.03 -29.20 -5.94
CA TRP A 215 -11.22 -30.52 -6.53
C TRP A 215 -11.61 -30.47 -8.02
N GLN A 216 -12.20 -29.38 -8.45
CA GLN A 216 -12.64 -29.15 -9.84
C GLN A 216 -11.61 -28.39 -10.67
N SER A 217 -10.43 -28.12 -10.11
CA SER A 217 -9.41 -27.39 -10.83
C SER A 217 -8.98 -28.14 -12.08
N PRO A 218 -8.92 -27.48 -13.24
CA PRO A 218 -8.36 -28.09 -14.43
C PRO A 218 -6.88 -28.43 -14.19
N PRO A 219 -6.30 -29.33 -14.97
CA PRO A 219 -4.86 -29.54 -14.99
C PRO A 219 -4.17 -28.18 -15.17
N ARG A 220 -2.96 -28.05 -14.62
CA ARG A 220 -2.18 -26.80 -14.72
C ARG A 220 -2.25 -26.27 -16.15
N ALA A 221 -2.66 -25.01 -16.28
CA ALA A 221 -2.71 -24.35 -17.57
C ALA A 221 -1.33 -24.41 -18.28
N ALA A 222 -1.35 -24.46 -19.60
CA ALA A 222 -0.12 -24.39 -20.38
C ALA A 222 0.69 -23.15 -19.97
N PRO A 223 2.03 -23.20 -20.07
CA PRO A 223 2.86 -22.03 -19.81
C PRO A 223 2.37 -20.85 -20.62
N PHE A 224 2.16 -19.74 -19.95
CA PHE A 224 1.67 -18.50 -20.54
C PHE A 224 2.79 -17.45 -20.43
N ASP A 225 3.25 -16.96 -21.57
CA ASP A 225 4.32 -15.99 -21.67
C ASP A 225 3.75 -14.63 -22.10
N LEU A 226 3.67 -13.71 -21.14
CA LEU A 226 3.19 -12.34 -21.35
C LEU A 226 4.08 -11.53 -22.31
N SER A 227 5.36 -11.88 -22.42
CA SER A 227 6.30 -11.17 -23.31
C SER A 227 5.94 -11.32 -24.80
N LEU A 228 5.20 -12.37 -25.14
CA LEU A 228 4.72 -12.63 -26.51
C LEU A 228 3.46 -11.83 -26.88
N LEU A 229 2.79 -11.24 -25.90
CA LEU A 229 1.60 -10.44 -26.15
C LEU A 229 1.98 -9.06 -26.71
N THR A 230 1.15 -8.54 -27.61
CA THR A 230 1.24 -7.14 -28.02
C THR A 230 0.83 -6.22 -26.89
N ASP A 231 1.19 -4.92 -26.97
CA ASP A 231 0.80 -3.93 -25.97
C ASP A 231 -0.71 -3.84 -25.81
N MET A 232 -1.44 -3.91 -26.92
CA MET A 232 -2.90 -3.87 -26.89
C MET A 232 -3.50 -5.11 -26.22
N GLN A 233 -2.91 -6.28 -26.43
CA GLN A 233 -3.33 -7.51 -25.74
C GLN A 233 -3.02 -7.44 -24.23
N LEU A 234 -1.86 -6.86 -23.83
CA LEU A 234 -1.56 -6.61 -22.44
C LEU A 234 -2.56 -5.64 -21.80
N MET A 235 -2.95 -4.58 -22.52
CA MET A 235 -4.00 -3.66 -22.07
C MET A 235 -5.37 -4.33 -21.98
N ASP A 236 -5.71 -5.25 -22.87
CA ASP A 236 -6.96 -6.03 -22.79
C ASP A 236 -6.98 -6.91 -21.53
N GLU A 237 -5.84 -7.54 -21.16
CA GLU A 237 -5.72 -8.30 -19.91
C GLU A 237 -5.89 -7.41 -18.69
N ILE A 238 -5.27 -6.21 -18.69
CA ILE A 238 -5.33 -5.26 -17.57
C ILE A 238 -6.76 -4.74 -17.38
N LEU A 239 -7.39 -4.30 -18.45
CA LEU A 239 -8.69 -3.63 -18.41
C LEU A 239 -9.88 -4.59 -18.43
N HIS A 240 -9.65 -5.89 -18.49
CA HIS A 240 -10.72 -6.88 -18.58
C HIS A 240 -11.64 -6.78 -17.35
N PRO A 241 -12.92 -6.41 -17.50
CA PRO A 241 -13.79 -6.08 -16.38
C PRO A 241 -14.16 -7.30 -15.52
N VAL A 242 -14.17 -8.49 -16.13
CA VAL A 242 -14.58 -9.75 -15.49
C VAL A 242 -13.38 -10.57 -15.02
N SER A 243 -12.18 -10.34 -15.55
CA SER A 243 -11.00 -11.07 -15.10
C SER A 243 -10.67 -10.69 -13.65
N ALA A 244 -10.87 -11.64 -12.77
CA ALA A 244 -10.65 -11.46 -11.35
C ALA A 244 -9.22 -11.86 -10.91
N ASN A 245 -8.39 -12.34 -11.84
CA ASN A 245 -7.03 -12.75 -11.54
C ASN A 245 -6.08 -11.56 -11.53
N ALA A 246 -5.85 -10.99 -10.35
CA ALA A 246 -4.96 -9.86 -10.17
C ALA A 246 -3.51 -10.16 -10.58
N TRP A 247 -3.07 -11.43 -10.56
CA TRP A 247 -1.72 -11.79 -11.03
C TRP A 247 -1.52 -11.42 -12.50
N LYS A 248 -2.48 -11.76 -13.37
CA LYS A 248 -2.40 -11.44 -14.80
C LYS A 248 -2.34 -9.95 -15.03
N LYS A 249 -3.22 -9.19 -14.39
CA LYS A 249 -3.27 -7.72 -14.48
C LYS A 249 -1.97 -7.07 -14.01
N ARG A 250 -1.50 -7.44 -12.83
CA ARG A 250 -0.25 -6.93 -12.25
C ARG A 250 0.97 -7.24 -13.15
N ARG A 251 1.06 -8.46 -13.69
CA ARG A 251 2.17 -8.88 -14.56
C ARG A 251 2.11 -8.24 -15.93
N SER A 252 0.91 -8.07 -16.52
CA SER A 252 0.73 -7.34 -17.78
C SER A 252 1.18 -5.88 -17.64
N ARG A 253 0.83 -5.21 -16.53
CA ARG A 253 1.30 -3.85 -16.23
C ARG A 253 2.83 -3.81 -16.10
N GLN A 254 3.41 -4.74 -15.35
CA GLN A 254 4.87 -4.83 -15.20
C GLN A 254 5.57 -5.05 -16.54
N GLU A 255 4.99 -5.85 -17.44
CA GLU A 255 5.54 -6.07 -18.78
C GLU A 255 5.50 -4.80 -19.63
N LEU A 256 4.41 -4.01 -19.58
CA LEU A 256 4.36 -2.71 -20.24
C LEU A 256 5.41 -1.74 -19.68
N VAL A 257 5.55 -1.68 -18.36
CA VAL A 257 6.60 -0.86 -17.72
C VAL A 257 8.01 -1.31 -18.13
N ARG A 258 8.25 -2.62 -18.23
CA ARG A 258 9.53 -3.16 -18.70
C ARG A 258 9.86 -2.74 -20.15
N ARG A 259 8.82 -2.66 -21.02
CA ARG A 259 9.02 -2.27 -22.44
C ARG A 259 9.32 -0.79 -22.61
N TYR A 260 8.70 0.06 -21.82
CA TYR A 260 8.68 1.51 -22.02
C TYR A 260 9.31 2.32 -20.89
N GLY A 261 9.59 1.72 -19.75
CA GLY A 261 10.31 2.34 -18.66
C GLY A 261 11.82 2.38 -18.93
N SER A 262 12.51 3.23 -18.19
CA SER A 262 13.97 3.23 -18.10
C SER A 262 14.38 2.78 -16.71
N MET A 263 15.54 2.16 -16.60
CA MET A 263 16.19 1.93 -15.31
C MET A 263 17.17 3.05 -15.03
N ALA A 264 17.24 3.48 -13.78
CA ALA A 264 18.23 4.49 -13.40
C ALA A 264 19.66 4.00 -13.70
N GLY A 265 20.44 4.82 -14.41
CA GLY A 265 21.81 4.50 -14.81
C GLY A 265 21.95 3.68 -16.10
N GLU A 266 20.88 3.34 -16.79
CA GLU A 266 20.96 2.73 -18.13
C GLU A 266 21.34 3.78 -19.18
N GLU A 267 22.34 3.44 -20.03
CA GLU A 267 22.74 4.27 -21.16
C GLU A 267 21.79 4.16 -22.37
N ILE A 268 20.93 3.13 -22.39
CA ILE A 268 20.01 2.88 -23.50
C ILE A 268 18.75 3.71 -23.27
N ALA A 269 18.47 4.62 -24.19
CA ALA A 269 17.21 5.37 -24.18
C ALA A 269 16.02 4.40 -24.31
N PRO A 270 15.01 4.51 -23.43
CA PRO A 270 13.83 3.67 -23.51
C PRO A 270 13.08 3.92 -24.84
N SER A 271 12.38 2.88 -25.32
CA SER A 271 11.50 3.02 -26.47
C SER A 271 10.49 4.15 -26.27
N GLU A 272 10.13 4.84 -27.35
CA GLU A 272 9.11 5.89 -27.26
C GLU A 272 7.80 5.28 -26.77
N LEU A 273 7.20 5.91 -25.73
CA LEU A 273 5.93 5.46 -25.16
C LEU A 273 4.79 5.82 -26.13
N PRO A 274 4.07 4.84 -26.69
CA PRO A 274 3.02 5.13 -27.65
C PRO A 274 1.88 5.96 -27.04
N ASN A 275 1.52 7.08 -27.68
CA ASN A 275 0.41 7.92 -27.24
C ASN A 275 -0.89 7.11 -27.13
N ALA A 276 -1.11 6.16 -28.05
CA ALA A 276 -2.29 5.28 -28.01
C ALA A 276 -2.43 4.47 -26.72
N LEU A 277 -1.32 4.08 -26.05
CA LEU A 277 -1.37 3.44 -24.75
C LEU A 277 -1.81 4.42 -23.66
N ILE A 278 -1.25 5.62 -23.65
CA ILE A 278 -1.60 6.66 -22.71
C ILE A 278 -3.06 7.09 -22.87
N ASP A 279 -3.49 7.33 -24.12
CA ASP A 279 -4.86 7.70 -24.41
C ASP A 279 -5.83 6.62 -23.95
N ARG A 280 -5.51 5.35 -24.20
CA ARG A 280 -6.35 4.24 -23.74
C ARG A 280 -6.42 4.14 -22.21
N CYS A 281 -5.31 4.34 -21.50
CA CYS A 281 -5.31 4.39 -20.04
C CYS A 281 -6.16 5.57 -19.54
N ARG A 282 -5.97 6.76 -20.11
CA ARG A 282 -6.72 7.97 -19.76
C ARG A 282 -8.20 7.77 -19.96
N ASP A 283 -8.62 7.31 -21.16
CA ASP A 283 -10.01 7.11 -21.50
C ASP A 283 -10.67 6.09 -20.57
N ALA A 284 -10.00 4.96 -20.31
CA ALA A 284 -10.50 3.95 -19.39
C ALA A 284 -10.56 4.44 -17.93
N ALA A 285 -9.59 5.23 -17.47
CA ALA A 285 -9.57 5.81 -16.12
C ALA A 285 -10.72 6.81 -15.89
N LEU A 286 -11.17 7.45 -16.96
CA LEU A 286 -12.27 8.43 -16.92
C LEU A 286 -13.66 7.81 -17.20
N GLN A 287 -13.73 6.50 -17.54
CA GLN A 287 -14.99 5.79 -17.71
C GLN A 287 -15.62 5.43 -16.37
N LEU A 288 -16.89 5.79 -16.19
CA LEU A 288 -17.60 5.66 -14.93
C LEU A 288 -18.30 4.31 -14.72
N ASP A 289 -18.55 3.56 -15.81
CA ASP A 289 -19.37 2.35 -15.79
C ASP A 289 -18.63 1.13 -15.19
N HIS A 290 -17.29 1.16 -15.17
CA HIS A 290 -16.44 0.06 -14.73
C HIS A 290 -15.33 0.51 -13.77
N PRO A 291 -15.65 0.79 -12.48
CA PRO A 291 -14.70 1.37 -11.55
C PRO A 291 -13.44 0.52 -11.31
N SER A 292 -13.54 -0.81 -11.38
CA SER A 292 -12.37 -1.69 -11.26
C SER A 292 -11.42 -1.60 -12.45
N ALA A 293 -11.96 -1.49 -13.68
CA ALA A 293 -11.15 -1.29 -14.87
C ALA A 293 -10.55 0.12 -14.89
N ALA A 294 -11.30 1.14 -14.46
CA ALA A 294 -10.82 2.50 -14.32
C ALA A 294 -9.64 2.58 -13.32
N LEU A 295 -9.71 1.85 -12.21
CA LEU A 295 -8.63 1.80 -11.23
C LEU A 295 -7.37 1.11 -11.78
N GLU A 296 -7.52 0.00 -12.50
CA GLU A 296 -6.40 -0.65 -13.19
C GLU A 296 -5.78 0.25 -14.28
N ALA A 297 -6.61 1.04 -14.96
CA ALA A 297 -6.15 2.02 -15.94
C ALA A 297 -5.33 3.14 -15.32
N ILE A 298 -5.78 3.73 -14.21
CA ILE A 298 -5.02 4.78 -13.50
C ILE A 298 -3.70 4.23 -12.97
N TRP A 299 -3.67 3.02 -12.41
CA TRP A 299 -2.43 2.38 -11.97
C TRP A 299 -1.45 2.14 -13.11
N THR A 300 -1.94 1.71 -14.26
CA THR A 300 -1.11 1.51 -15.45
C THR A 300 -0.57 2.83 -15.97
N TRP A 301 -1.41 3.84 -16.01
CA TRP A 301 -1.02 5.19 -16.44
C TRP A 301 0.03 5.79 -15.52
N ILE A 302 -0.20 5.77 -14.20
CA ILE A 302 0.77 6.21 -13.20
C ILE A 302 2.11 5.46 -13.38
N SER A 303 2.07 4.13 -13.47
CA SER A 303 3.29 3.31 -13.59
C SER A 303 4.09 3.63 -14.85
N LEU A 304 3.42 3.81 -16.00
CA LEU A 304 4.08 4.15 -17.26
C LEU A 304 4.70 5.56 -17.23
N LYS A 305 3.98 6.55 -16.70
CA LYS A 305 4.47 7.92 -16.57
C LYS A 305 5.65 8.00 -15.58
N HIS A 306 5.49 7.40 -14.40
CA HIS A 306 6.53 7.39 -13.38
C HIS A 306 7.79 6.64 -13.85
N ALA A 307 7.65 5.53 -14.58
CA ALA A 307 8.78 4.81 -15.16
C ALA A 307 9.61 5.65 -16.17
N ARG A 308 9.12 6.79 -16.56
CA ARG A 308 9.79 7.75 -17.44
C ARG A 308 10.08 9.09 -16.75
N ALA A 309 9.90 9.17 -15.44
CA ALA A 309 9.98 10.40 -14.65
C ALA A 309 9.07 11.52 -15.23
N GLN A 310 7.91 11.15 -15.77
CA GLN A 310 6.92 12.09 -16.33
C GLN A 310 5.72 12.22 -15.38
N PRO A 311 5.22 13.43 -15.14
CA PRO A 311 4.01 13.63 -14.34
C PRO A 311 2.75 13.21 -15.09
N ILE A 312 1.67 12.96 -14.34
CA ILE A 312 0.30 13.06 -14.85
C ILE A 312 0.00 14.56 -14.99
N GLU A 313 -0.59 14.94 -16.09
CA GLU A 313 -0.92 16.34 -16.38
C GLU A 313 -1.98 16.86 -15.42
N GLU A 314 -1.87 18.11 -14.98
CA GLU A 314 -2.78 18.71 -13.99
C GLU A 314 -4.24 18.68 -14.41
N GLN A 315 -4.53 18.87 -15.70
CA GLN A 315 -5.90 18.79 -16.22
C GLN A 315 -6.51 17.38 -16.06
N ASP A 316 -5.70 16.34 -16.16
CA ASP A 316 -6.14 14.96 -15.99
C ASP A 316 -6.28 14.63 -14.50
N LEU A 317 -5.35 15.09 -13.66
CA LEU A 317 -5.48 15.00 -12.20
C LEU A 317 -6.77 15.68 -11.71
N ALA A 318 -7.08 16.88 -12.22
CA ALA A 318 -8.30 17.59 -11.88
C ALA A 318 -9.57 16.80 -12.24
N ARG A 319 -9.59 16.13 -13.40
CA ARG A 319 -10.71 15.26 -13.80
C ARG A 319 -10.82 14.03 -12.89
N LEU A 320 -9.69 13.39 -12.57
CA LEU A 320 -9.67 12.21 -11.68
C LEU A 320 -10.12 12.57 -10.26
N LEU A 321 -9.75 13.74 -9.74
CA LEU A 321 -10.19 14.26 -8.44
C LEU A 321 -11.70 14.53 -8.37
N GLN A 322 -12.35 14.76 -9.50
CA GLN A 322 -13.80 14.94 -9.61
C GLN A 322 -14.55 13.62 -9.87
N SER A 323 -13.85 12.48 -9.93
CA SER A 323 -14.48 11.19 -10.14
C SER A 323 -15.50 10.86 -9.04
N PRO A 324 -16.67 10.28 -9.35
CA PRO A 324 -17.61 9.79 -8.35
C PRO A 324 -17.06 8.59 -7.55
N HIS A 325 -16.01 7.92 -8.05
CA HIS A 325 -15.42 6.75 -7.42
C HIS A 325 -14.30 7.13 -6.43
N PRO A 326 -14.46 6.84 -5.13
CA PRO A 326 -13.47 7.20 -4.10
C PRO A 326 -12.06 6.69 -4.40
N SER A 327 -11.94 5.44 -4.86
CA SER A 327 -10.63 4.84 -5.16
C SER A 327 -9.87 5.61 -6.28
N ILE A 328 -10.58 6.19 -7.24
CA ILE A 328 -9.97 7.01 -8.28
C ILE A 328 -9.45 8.33 -7.69
N ARG A 329 -10.26 9.01 -6.87
CA ARG A 329 -9.82 10.24 -6.17
C ARG A 329 -8.64 9.97 -5.25
N PHE A 330 -8.67 8.86 -4.51
CA PHE A 330 -7.56 8.41 -3.66
C PHE A 330 -6.25 8.31 -4.46
N TRP A 331 -6.27 7.64 -5.61
CA TRP A 331 -5.07 7.44 -6.41
C TRP A 331 -4.63 8.69 -7.18
N ALA A 332 -5.54 9.58 -7.52
CA ALA A 332 -5.20 10.90 -8.05
C ALA A 332 -4.44 11.74 -7.00
N LEU A 333 -4.91 11.75 -5.74
CA LEU A 333 -4.20 12.38 -4.62
C LEU A 333 -2.84 11.76 -4.36
N ARG A 334 -2.73 10.43 -4.45
CA ARG A 334 -1.45 9.74 -4.28
C ARG A 334 -0.46 10.15 -5.38
N ALA A 335 -0.88 10.13 -6.64
CA ALA A 335 -0.05 10.53 -7.76
C ALA A 335 0.41 12.00 -7.64
N LEU A 336 -0.49 12.89 -7.25
CA LEU A 336 -0.17 14.28 -6.99
C LEU A 336 0.91 14.45 -5.91
N GLY A 337 0.73 13.80 -4.75
CA GLY A 337 1.69 13.86 -3.65
C GLY A 337 3.05 13.24 -4.00
N ASP A 338 3.07 12.20 -4.82
CA ASP A 338 4.32 11.60 -5.29
C ASP A 338 5.07 12.52 -6.24
N GLN A 339 4.36 13.19 -7.15
CA GLN A 339 4.94 14.15 -8.09
C GLN A 339 5.50 15.39 -7.39
N ALA A 340 4.86 15.84 -6.32
CA ALA A 340 5.31 16.99 -5.54
C ALA A 340 6.73 16.83 -4.96
N LEU A 341 7.22 15.62 -4.81
CA LEU A 341 8.57 15.33 -4.31
C LEU A 341 9.60 15.10 -5.42
N TRP A 342 9.25 15.29 -6.69
CA TRP A 342 10.19 15.03 -7.79
C TRP A 342 11.18 16.17 -8.00
N THR A 343 10.78 17.41 -7.69
CA THR A 343 11.65 18.58 -7.78
C THR A 343 11.41 19.51 -6.60
N ASP A 344 12.42 20.23 -6.17
CA ASP A 344 12.29 21.25 -5.11
C ASP A 344 11.48 22.47 -5.58
N GLU A 345 11.34 22.66 -6.89
CA GLU A 345 10.61 23.77 -7.52
C GLU A 345 9.17 23.40 -7.94
N TRP A 346 8.65 22.28 -7.40
CA TRP A 346 7.32 21.83 -7.77
C TRP A 346 6.24 22.84 -7.38
N THR A 347 5.37 23.13 -8.33
CA THR A 347 4.23 24.03 -8.16
C THR A 347 2.98 23.43 -8.82
N ILE A 348 1.82 23.90 -8.40
CA ILE A 348 0.54 23.61 -9.08
C ILE A 348 -0.14 24.89 -9.50
N SER A 349 -1.04 24.76 -10.49
CA SER A 349 -1.89 25.87 -10.91
C SER A 349 -2.86 26.28 -9.80
N GLU A 350 -3.28 27.55 -9.80
CA GLU A 350 -4.31 28.05 -8.88
C GLU A 350 -5.62 27.23 -9.03
N THR A 351 -5.93 26.79 -10.24
CA THR A 351 -7.13 25.98 -10.51
C THR A 351 -7.08 24.65 -9.78
N LEU A 352 -5.94 23.92 -9.82
CA LEU A 352 -5.81 22.66 -9.12
C LEU A 352 -5.75 22.86 -7.60
N ALA A 353 -5.08 23.93 -7.13
CA ALA A 353 -5.05 24.27 -5.70
C ALA A 353 -6.46 24.56 -5.17
N HIS A 354 -7.27 25.31 -5.92
CA HIS A 354 -8.68 25.59 -5.55
C HIS A 354 -9.52 24.32 -5.52
N LEU A 355 -9.36 23.43 -6.51
CA LEU A 355 -10.07 22.14 -6.54
C LEU A 355 -9.72 21.28 -5.32
N LEU A 356 -8.46 21.26 -4.87
CA LEU A 356 -8.05 20.54 -3.66
C LEU A 356 -8.69 21.12 -2.40
N ASP A 357 -8.80 22.45 -2.32
CA ASP A 357 -9.47 23.13 -1.21
C ASP A 357 -10.97 22.78 -1.18
N GLU A 358 -11.67 22.91 -2.32
CA GLU A 358 -13.07 22.50 -2.45
C GLU A 358 -13.28 21.02 -2.08
N LEU A 359 -12.42 20.13 -2.60
CA LEU A 359 -12.48 18.69 -2.29
C LEU A 359 -12.34 18.48 -0.77
N SER A 360 -11.41 19.20 -0.14
CA SER A 360 -11.17 19.06 1.30
C SER A 360 -12.38 19.46 2.16
N GLU A 361 -13.21 20.36 1.67
CA GLU A 361 -14.43 20.80 2.38
C GLU A 361 -15.56 19.77 2.31
N VAL A 362 -15.64 19.00 1.23
CA VAL A 362 -16.83 18.16 0.94
C VAL A 362 -16.58 16.66 0.90
N GLU A 363 -15.34 16.20 0.82
CA GLU A 363 -15.02 14.77 0.62
C GLU A 363 -15.68 13.87 1.67
N PRO A 364 -16.57 12.94 1.26
CA PRO A 364 -17.29 12.08 2.19
C PRO A 364 -16.53 10.80 2.56
N ASP A 365 -15.61 10.32 1.70
CA ASP A 365 -14.95 9.04 1.86
C ASP A 365 -13.76 9.12 2.82
N LEU A 366 -13.70 8.19 3.77
CA LEU A 366 -12.67 8.15 4.82
C LEU A 366 -11.27 7.88 4.27
N HIS A 367 -11.14 6.97 3.30
CA HIS A 367 -9.84 6.63 2.71
C HIS A 367 -9.32 7.76 1.81
N VAL A 368 -10.22 8.47 1.13
CA VAL A 368 -9.83 9.67 0.36
C VAL A 368 -9.34 10.76 1.30
N ARG A 369 -10.01 11.01 2.43
CA ARG A 369 -9.54 11.97 3.45
C ARG A 369 -8.21 11.53 4.08
N GLN A 370 -8.02 10.23 4.27
CA GLN A 370 -6.74 9.66 4.73
C GLN A 370 -5.61 9.97 3.73
N GLN A 371 -5.83 9.71 2.44
CA GLN A 371 -4.84 10.03 1.42
C GLN A 371 -4.65 11.54 1.26
N LEU A 372 -5.71 12.34 1.44
CA LEU A 372 -5.61 13.79 1.42
C LEU A 372 -4.68 14.31 2.52
N ALA A 373 -4.77 13.76 3.74
CA ALA A 373 -3.85 14.09 4.83
C ALA A 373 -2.40 13.69 4.50
N SER A 374 -2.20 12.46 4.01
CA SER A 374 -0.88 11.96 3.57
C SER A 374 -0.30 12.81 2.44
N THR A 375 -1.13 13.25 1.50
CA THR A 375 -0.73 14.13 0.39
C THR A 375 -0.41 15.52 0.89
N ALA A 376 -1.22 16.12 1.76
CA ALA A 376 -0.97 17.45 2.35
C ALA A 376 0.39 17.51 3.05
N ALA A 377 0.81 16.43 3.74
CA ALA A 377 2.14 16.32 4.34
C ALA A 377 3.30 16.37 3.32
N ARG A 378 3.02 16.30 2.02
CA ARG A 378 4.01 16.28 0.94
C ARG A 378 4.01 17.54 0.08
N LEU A 379 2.99 18.38 0.25
CA LEU A 379 2.77 19.60 -0.52
C LEU A 379 3.45 20.82 0.14
N PRO A 380 3.82 21.85 -0.63
CA PRO A 380 4.27 23.12 -0.08
C PRO A 380 3.22 23.74 0.86
N ALA A 381 3.67 24.46 1.88
CA ALA A 381 2.82 25.03 2.93
C ALA A 381 1.62 25.86 2.40
N GLY A 382 1.83 26.65 1.34
CA GLY A 382 0.77 27.44 0.72
C GLY A 382 -0.40 26.64 0.16
N VAL A 383 -0.15 25.41 -0.27
CA VAL A 383 -1.17 24.47 -0.77
C VAL A 383 -1.70 23.57 0.34
N ALA A 384 -0.84 23.09 1.22
CA ALA A 384 -1.19 22.16 2.28
C ALA A 384 -2.11 22.80 3.35
N MET A 385 -1.81 24.03 3.76
CA MET A 385 -2.51 24.66 4.89
C MET A 385 -4.00 24.92 4.64
N PRO A 386 -4.48 25.37 3.45
CA PRO A 386 -5.92 25.43 3.17
C PRO A 386 -6.61 24.07 3.38
N ILE A 387 -6.07 23.00 2.80
CA ILE A 387 -6.59 21.64 2.92
C ILE A 387 -6.69 21.18 4.39
N ILE A 388 -5.59 21.33 5.14
CA ILE A 388 -5.51 20.98 6.57
C ILE A 388 -6.56 21.79 7.36
N ASN A 389 -6.68 23.09 7.08
CA ASN A 389 -7.62 23.95 7.76
C ASN A 389 -9.07 23.56 7.52
N ALA A 390 -9.43 23.22 6.28
CA ALA A 390 -10.78 22.76 5.94
C ALA A 390 -11.14 21.50 6.74
N GLN A 391 -10.26 20.53 6.78
CA GLN A 391 -10.51 19.28 7.48
C GLN A 391 -10.57 19.42 9.02
N ILE A 392 -9.70 20.23 9.61
CA ILE A 392 -9.74 20.51 11.05
C ILE A 392 -11.03 21.23 11.43
N ASN A 393 -11.49 22.18 10.60
CA ASN A 393 -12.73 22.90 10.84
C ASN A 393 -13.96 21.99 10.73
N ARG A 394 -13.98 21.04 9.80
CA ARG A 394 -15.06 20.05 9.68
C ARG A 394 -15.18 19.19 10.94
N SER A 395 -14.06 18.80 11.51
CA SER A 395 -13.99 18.02 12.77
C SER A 395 -14.86 16.74 12.80
N ILE A 396 -15.11 16.15 11.62
CA ILE A 396 -15.95 14.96 11.49
C ILE A 396 -15.20 13.66 11.80
N ASP A 397 -13.87 13.73 11.84
CA ASP A 397 -12.99 12.57 11.95
C ASP A 397 -12.35 12.39 13.35
N VAL A 398 -12.85 13.08 14.36
CA VAL A 398 -12.25 13.08 15.71
C VAL A 398 -12.19 11.69 16.33
N ASP A 399 -13.19 10.87 16.06
CA ASP A 399 -13.29 9.51 16.60
C ASP A 399 -12.73 8.44 15.64
N ASP A 400 -12.15 8.86 14.49
CA ASP A 400 -11.52 7.93 13.55
C ASP A 400 -10.15 7.45 14.08
N PRO A 401 -9.81 6.19 13.92
CA PRO A 401 -8.58 5.63 14.50
C PRO A 401 -7.29 6.19 13.91
N MET A 402 -7.31 6.76 12.70
CA MET A 402 -6.08 7.21 12.02
C MET A 402 -6.09 8.70 11.67
N LEU A 403 -7.21 9.24 11.21
CA LEU A 403 -7.29 10.58 10.65
C LEU A 403 -6.82 11.70 11.61
N PRO A 404 -7.12 11.69 12.92
CA PRO A 404 -6.64 12.74 13.82
C PRO A 404 -5.11 12.85 13.87
N LEU A 405 -4.40 11.73 13.95
CA LEU A 405 -2.93 11.71 13.93
C LEU A 405 -2.37 12.09 12.56
N LEU A 406 -2.99 11.64 11.49
CA LEU A 406 -2.56 12.02 10.14
C LEU A 406 -2.66 13.53 9.91
N TRP A 407 -3.71 14.18 10.39
CA TRP A 407 -3.84 15.63 10.31
C TRP A 407 -2.81 16.35 11.17
N TRP A 408 -2.45 15.78 12.34
CA TRP A 408 -1.33 16.29 13.11
C TRP A 408 -0.02 16.21 12.33
N TRP A 409 0.32 15.05 11.79
CA TRP A 409 1.56 14.88 11.01
C TRP A 409 1.56 15.68 9.71
N ALA A 410 0.40 15.92 9.12
CA ALA A 410 0.28 16.80 7.96
C ALA A 410 0.66 18.26 8.27
N ILE A 411 0.54 18.72 9.53
CA ILE A 411 0.96 20.06 9.95
C ILE A 411 2.49 20.17 10.09
N GLU A 412 3.15 19.07 10.42
CA GLU A 412 4.59 19.11 10.76
C GLU A 412 5.45 19.53 9.56
N ARG A 413 5.15 19.11 8.35
CA ARG A 413 5.90 19.48 7.16
C ARG A 413 5.78 20.98 6.84
N PRO A 414 4.58 21.57 6.72
CA PRO A 414 4.40 23.01 6.63
C PRO A 414 5.08 23.79 7.76
N ALA A 415 5.17 23.24 8.97
CA ALA A 415 5.85 23.88 10.07
C ALA A 415 7.37 24.05 9.85
N ILE A 416 7.99 23.17 9.06
CA ILE A 416 9.41 23.29 8.70
C ILE A 416 9.63 24.41 7.67
N ASP A 417 8.84 24.38 6.59
CA ASP A 417 9.08 25.23 5.42
C ASP A 417 8.26 26.53 5.41
N GLY A 418 7.15 26.57 6.17
CA GLY A 418 6.18 27.67 6.20
C GLY A 418 5.64 27.95 7.61
N TRP A 419 6.54 28.02 8.60
CA TRP A 419 6.19 28.27 10.02
C TRP A 419 5.20 29.42 10.24
N GLU A 420 5.32 30.51 9.50
CA GLU A 420 4.42 31.66 9.64
C GLU A 420 2.95 31.36 9.30
N ASP A 421 2.71 30.44 8.35
CA ASP A 421 1.35 30.01 7.99
C ASP A 421 0.76 29.14 9.09
N VAL A 422 1.54 28.22 9.64
CA VAL A 422 1.16 27.38 10.77
C VAL A 422 0.91 28.24 12.02
N ARG A 423 1.83 29.17 12.34
CA ARG A 423 1.70 30.06 13.47
C ARG A 423 0.41 30.91 13.37
N ARG A 424 0.15 31.53 12.21
CA ARG A 424 -1.07 32.31 11.97
C ARG A 424 -2.34 31.49 12.16
N ARG A 425 -2.28 30.19 11.87
CA ARG A 425 -3.41 29.29 12.11
C ARG A 425 -3.61 29.01 13.59
N PHE A 426 -2.56 28.71 14.33
CA PHE A 426 -2.62 28.43 15.77
C PHE A 426 -3.00 29.64 16.60
N GLU A 427 -2.76 30.86 16.11
CA GLU A 427 -3.20 32.12 16.75
C GLU A 427 -4.70 32.39 16.60
N ARG A 428 -5.41 31.68 15.72
CA ARG A 428 -6.86 31.85 15.53
C ARG A 428 -7.65 31.07 16.58
N PRO A 429 -8.52 31.73 17.39
CA PRO A 429 -9.35 31.03 18.37
C PRO A 429 -10.21 29.91 17.75
N THR A 430 -10.72 30.13 16.53
CA THR A 430 -11.56 29.16 15.81
C THR A 430 -10.88 27.82 15.55
N PHE A 431 -9.55 27.78 15.47
CA PHE A 431 -8.81 26.52 15.38
C PHE A 431 -9.01 25.67 16.64
N TRP A 432 -8.84 26.27 17.80
CA TRP A 432 -8.95 25.60 19.09
C TRP A 432 -10.39 25.37 19.55
N GLU A 433 -11.36 26.07 18.94
CA GLU A 433 -12.79 25.83 19.13
C GLU A 433 -13.29 24.63 18.33
N SER A 434 -12.60 24.24 17.27
CA SER A 434 -12.92 23.03 16.52
C SER A 434 -12.82 21.78 17.41
N LYS A 435 -13.70 20.79 17.22
CA LYS A 435 -13.68 19.56 18.03
C LYS A 435 -12.34 18.82 17.92
N LEU A 436 -11.77 18.74 16.70
CA LEU A 436 -10.47 18.13 16.47
C LEU A 436 -9.35 18.95 17.15
N GLY A 437 -9.36 20.27 17.03
CA GLY A 437 -8.38 21.14 17.68
C GLY A 437 -8.41 21.02 19.19
N ARG A 438 -9.60 21.14 19.79
CA ARG A 438 -9.78 21.14 21.26
C ARG A 438 -9.60 19.75 21.89
N ASP A 439 -10.22 18.74 21.33
CA ASP A 439 -10.33 17.44 21.99
C ASP A 439 -9.15 16.51 21.65
N PHE A 440 -8.47 16.75 20.54
CA PHE A 440 -7.36 15.92 20.09
C PHE A 440 -6.01 16.66 19.99
N LEU A 441 -5.94 17.80 19.30
CA LEU A 441 -4.65 18.47 19.04
C LEU A 441 -4.14 19.26 20.25
N LEU A 442 -5.02 19.94 21.00
CA LEU A 442 -4.63 20.73 22.17
C LEU A 442 -3.97 19.93 23.31
N PRO A 443 -4.39 18.69 23.61
CA PRO A 443 -3.75 17.87 24.64
C PRO A 443 -2.34 17.37 24.29
N ARG A 444 -1.91 17.51 23.05
CA ARG A 444 -0.59 17.09 22.53
C ARG A 444 0.38 18.23 22.39
#